data_613a948311a6c6fdb2bbcb01dcf15981
#
_entry.id   613a948311a6c6fdb2bbcb01dcf15981
#
_cell.length_a   1.000
_cell.length_b   1.000
_cell.length_c   1.000
_cell.angle_alpha   90.00
_cell.angle_beta   90.00
_cell.angle_gamma   90.00
#
_symmetry.space_group_name_H-M   'P 1'
#
loop_
_entity.id
_entity.type
_entity.pdbx_description
1 polymer ?
#
loop_
_entity_poly.entity_id
_entity_poly.type
_entity_poly.pdbx_seq_one_letter_code
_entity_poly.pdbx_strand_id
1 'polypeptide(L)'
;MFRGKKYQDAAKQIEKNTQYDAAEGFGLICKTASAKFDETVELHVKLGVDSRHADQQVRGAIVLPNGTGKTARVLVFAKGDKADAAREAGADYVGEMDMVEKIQKENWFDFDVVVASPLGKVLGPKGLMPSPKAGTVTPDVAKAVKEVKAGKVEYRLDKTNIIHCPIGKVSFGPEKLTENFNA
;
A
#
# COMPACT_ATOMS: atom_id res chain seq x y z
N MET A 1 -24.56 22.97 1.70
CA MET A 1 -23.22 23.29 1.22
C MET A 1 -23.21 23.21 -0.30
N PHE A 2 -22.87 24.30 -1.00
CA PHE A 2 -22.84 24.29 -2.46
C PHE A 2 -21.63 23.50 -2.96
N ARG A 3 -21.87 22.51 -3.83
CA ARG A 3 -20.83 21.72 -4.50
C ARG A 3 -20.39 22.38 -5.80
N GLY A 4 -19.12 22.28 -6.14
CA GLY A 4 -18.59 22.84 -7.39
C GLY A 4 -19.18 22.17 -8.65
N LYS A 5 -19.12 22.85 -9.80
CA LYS A 5 -19.71 22.37 -11.07
C LYS A 5 -19.19 20.99 -11.47
N LYS A 6 -17.87 20.75 -11.41
CA LYS A 6 -17.26 19.45 -11.72
C LYS A 6 -17.83 18.30 -10.87
N TYR A 7 -18.01 18.55 -9.56
CA TYR A 7 -18.63 17.55 -8.68
C TYR A 7 -20.08 17.27 -9.07
N GLN A 8 -20.86 18.31 -9.41
CA GLN A 8 -22.25 18.14 -9.82
C GLN A 8 -22.36 17.34 -11.12
N ASP A 9 -21.47 17.57 -12.07
CA ASP A 9 -21.45 16.86 -13.34
C ASP A 9 -21.01 15.38 -13.17
N ALA A 10 -20.02 15.10 -12.31
CA ALA A 10 -19.64 13.74 -11.93
C ALA A 10 -20.80 13.02 -11.21
N ALA A 11 -21.46 13.70 -10.25
CA ALA A 11 -22.55 13.13 -9.47
C ALA A 11 -23.78 12.74 -10.31
N LYS A 12 -24.02 13.38 -11.46
CA LYS A 12 -25.10 13.02 -12.39
C LYS A 12 -24.88 11.66 -13.07
N GLN A 13 -23.63 11.20 -13.15
CA GLN A 13 -23.26 9.93 -13.78
C GLN A 13 -23.40 8.74 -12.85
N ILE A 14 -23.65 8.98 -11.56
CA ILE A 14 -23.72 7.94 -10.52
C ILE A 14 -25.13 7.94 -9.95
N GLU A 15 -25.81 6.79 -10.04
CA GLU A 15 -27.07 6.58 -9.38
C GLU A 15 -26.86 6.25 -7.91
N LYS A 16 -27.51 7.03 -7.03
CA LYS A 16 -27.41 6.79 -5.58
C LYS A 16 -28.10 5.49 -5.20
N ASN A 17 -27.50 4.75 -4.31
CA ASN A 17 -27.98 3.46 -3.78
C ASN A 17 -28.05 2.33 -4.81
N THR A 18 -27.46 2.49 -5.98
CA THR A 18 -27.29 1.41 -6.96
C THR A 18 -25.99 0.67 -6.69
N GLN A 19 -26.02 -0.65 -6.73
CA GLN A 19 -24.82 -1.50 -6.70
C GLN A 19 -24.36 -1.71 -8.14
N TYR A 20 -23.09 -1.43 -8.39
CA TYR A 20 -22.44 -1.60 -9.68
C TYR A 20 -21.55 -2.84 -9.67
N ASP A 21 -21.45 -3.53 -10.77
CA ASP A 21 -20.41 -4.52 -10.97
C ASP A 21 -19.01 -3.85 -10.96
N ALA A 22 -17.99 -4.60 -10.56
CA ALA A 22 -16.65 -4.04 -10.39
C ALA A 22 -16.13 -3.36 -11.66
N ALA A 23 -16.27 -4.00 -12.83
CA ALA A 23 -15.84 -3.44 -14.11
C ALA A 23 -16.56 -2.13 -14.46
N GLU A 24 -17.87 -2.07 -14.25
CA GLU A 24 -18.68 -0.87 -14.46
C GLU A 24 -18.30 0.22 -13.47
N GLY A 25 -18.15 -0.13 -12.19
CA GLY A 25 -17.73 0.78 -11.12
C GLY A 25 -16.38 1.42 -11.42
N PHE A 26 -15.39 0.66 -11.86
CA PHE A 26 -14.09 1.21 -12.26
C PHE A 26 -14.17 2.08 -13.53
N GLY A 27 -15.04 1.72 -14.47
CA GLY A 27 -15.35 2.57 -15.62
C GLY A 27 -15.89 3.94 -15.20
N LEU A 28 -16.81 3.98 -14.24
CA LEU A 28 -17.36 5.23 -13.67
C LEU A 28 -16.30 6.02 -12.90
N ILE A 29 -15.44 5.36 -12.09
CA ILE A 29 -14.35 6.02 -11.38
C ILE A 29 -13.44 6.74 -12.38
N CYS A 30 -12.99 6.06 -13.43
CA CYS A 30 -12.14 6.66 -14.46
C CYS A 30 -12.81 7.84 -15.18
N LYS A 31 -14.12 7.79 -15.45
CA LYS A 31 -14.88 8.87 -16.10
C LYS A 31 -15.09 10.08 -15.18
N THR A 32 -15.24 9.86 -13.89
CA THR A 32 -15.53 10.92 -12.91
C THR A 32 -14.29 11.54 -12.30
N ALA A 33 -13.12 10.94 -12.48
CA ALA A 33 -11.83 11.49 -12.08
C ALA A 33 -11.61 12.85 -12.79
N SER A 34 -11.43 13.90 -12.02
CA SER A 34 -11.38 15.27 -12.54
C SER A 34 -10.17 16.08 -12.10
N ALA A 35 -9.25 15.48 -11.34
CA ALA A 35 -8.03 16.14 -10.91
C ALA A 35 -7.03 16.32 -12.06
N LYS A 36 -6.07 17.25 -11.87
CA LYS A 36 -4.98 17.49 -12.83
C LYS A 36 -3.77 16.57 -12.63
N PHE A 37 -3.86 15.65 -11.70
CA PHE A 37 -2.84 14.64 -11.40
C PHE A 37 -3.46 13.24 -11.48
N ASP A 38 -2.62 12.23 -11.55
CA ASP A 38 -3.06 10.84 -11.59
C ASP A 38 -3.55 10.40 -10.19
N GLU A 39 -4.88 10.36 -10.04
CA GLU A 39 -5.55 10.08 -8.76
C GLU A 39 -5.33 8.61 -8.37
N THR A 40 -5.23 8.37 -7.06
CA THR A 40 -5.14 7.00 -6.53
C THR A 40 -6.55 6.43 -6.36
N VAL A 41 -6.73 5.20 -6.82
CA VAL A 41 -7.95 4.41 -6.59
C VAL A 41 -7.73 3.54 -5.37
N GLU A 42 -8.60 3.71 -4.38
CA GLU A 42 -8.57 2.96 -3.12
C GLU A 42 -9.82 2.09 -2.98
N LEU A 43 -9.63 0.91 -2.40
CA LEU A 43 -10.68 -0.02 -2.05
C LEU A 43 -10.96 0.06 -0.55
N HIS A 44 -12.24 0.20 -0.20
CA HIS A 44 -12.73 0.18 1.18
C HIS A 44 -13.72 -0.95 1.34
N VAL A 45 -13.35 -1.98 2.10
CA VAL A 45 -14.19 -3.16 2.30
C VAL A 45 -14.64 -3.24 3.75
N LYS A 46 -15.95 -3.09 3.97
CA LYS A 46 -16.55 -3.33 5.29
C LYS A 46 -16.80 -4.80 5.48
N LEU A 47 -16.13 -5.39 6.47
CA LEU A 47 -16.27 -6.80 6.81
C LEU A 47 -17.35 -7.02 7.86
N GLY A 48 -17.99 -8.20 7.84
CA GLY A 48 -18.95 -8.66 8.84
C GLY A 48 -18.29 -9.25 10.08
N VAL A 49 -17.25 -8.58 10.63
CA VAL A 49 -16.47 -9.03 11.78
C VAL A 49 -16.50 -8.00 12.90
N ASP A 50 -16.06 -8.38 14.11
CA ASP A 50 -15.87 -7.48 15.24
C ASP A 50 -14.36 -7.33 15.54
N SER A 51 -13.81 -6.16 15.21
CA SER A 51 -12.38 -5.86 15.39
C SER A 51 -11.92 -5.82 16.87
N ARG A 52 -12.83 -5.88 17.84
CA ARG A 52 -12.48 -5.96 19.26
C ARG A 52 -12.00 -7.36 19.66
N HIS A 53 -12.37 -8.39 18.91
CA HIS A 53 -11.95 -9.76 19.14
C HIS A 53 -10.64 -10.08 18.39
N ALA A 54 -9.66 -10.64 19.08
CA ALA A 54 -8.34 -10.90 18.52
C ALA A 54 -8.36 -11.94 17.39
N ASP A 55 -9.27 -12.92 17.46
CA ASP A 55 -9.50 -13.96 16.46
C ASP A 55 -10.21 -13.45 15.19
N GLN A 56 -10.86 -12.28 15.26
CA GLN A 56 -11.53 -11.62 14.14
C GLN A 56 -10.70 -10.49 13.52
N GLN A 57 -9.48 -10.30 13.98
CA GLN A 57 -8.55 -9.32 13.40
C GLN A 57 -8.00 -9.81 12.05
N VAL A 58 -8.34 -9.09 10.97
CA VAL A 58 -7.84 -9.37 9.62
C VAL A 58 -6.65 -8.48 9.31
N ARG A 59 -5.53 -9.10 8.97
CA ARG A 59 -4.31 -8.44 8.51
C ARG A 59 -3.55 -9.36 7.56
N GLY A 60 -3.09 -8.81 6.47
CA GLY A 60 -2.30 -9.55 5.49
C GLY A 60 -1.55 -8.63 4.55
N ALA A 61 -0.92 -9.24 3.56
CA ALA A 61 -0.29 -8.54 2.47
C ALA A 61 -0.50 -9.31 1.16
N ILE A 62 -0.66 -8.59 0.08
CA ILE A 62 -0.86 -9.14 -1.26
C ILE A 62 0.02 -8.40 -2.26
N VAL A 63 0.52 -9.11 -3.26
CA VAL A 63 1.20 -8.50 -4.41
C VAL A 63 0.18 -8.32 -5.51
N LEU A 64 -0.06 -7.07 -5.90
CA LEU A 64 -1.03 -6.76 -6.96
C LEU A 64 -0.44 -7.07 -8.34
N PRO A 65 -1.21 -7.71 -9.25
CA PRO A 65 -0.72 -8.07 -10.59
C PRO A 65 -0.18 -6.89 -11.40
N ASN A 66 -0.83 -5.75 -11.30
CA ASN A 66 -0.43 -4.52 -12.00
C ASN A 66 0.30 -3.50 -11.08
N GLY A 67 0.66 -3.92 -9.85
CA GLY A 67 1.23 -3.03 -8.85
C GLY A 67 0.26 -1.95 -8.38
N THR A 68 0.79 -0.94 -7.69
CA THR A 68 0.01 0.21 -7.16
C THR A 68 0.16 1.49 -7.97
N GLY A 69 1.04 1.50 -8.99
CA GLY A 69 1.43 2.71 -9.72
C GLY A 69 2.37 3.65 -8.94
N LYS A 70 2.84 3.20 -7.78
CA LYS A 70 3.86 3.89 -6.98
C LYS A 70 5.09 3.00 -6.84
N THR A 71 6.27 3.51 -7.19
CA THR A 71 7.54 2.83 -6.91
C THR A 71 7.92 3.07 -5.45
N ALA A 72 7.86 2.03 -4.63
CA ALA A 72 8.23 2.13 -3.23
C ALA A 72 9.76 2.21 -3.08
N ARG A 73 10.25 3.14 -2.25
CA ARG A 73 11.65 3.22 -1.84
C ARG A 73 11.86 2.29 -0.65
N VAL A 74 12.75 1.32 -0.82
CA VAL A 74 12.95 0.24 0.14
C VAL A 74 14.26 0.42 0.89
N LEU A 75 14.19 0.51 2.21
CA LEU A 75 15.33 0.44 3.12
C LEU A 75 15.45 -0.97 3.69
N VAL A 76 16.63 -1.54 3.59
CA VAL A 76 16.93 -2.88 4.11
C VAL A 76 18.01 -2.82 5.17
N PHE A 77 17.74 -3.43 6.33
CA PHE A 77 18.75 -3.69 7.35
C PHE A 77 19.27 -5.12 7.22
N ALA A 78 20.43 -5.28 6.64
CA ALA A 78 21.06 -6.59 6.44
C ALA A 78 22.58 -6.50 6.46
N LYS A 79 23.26 -7.64 6.77
CA LYS A 79 24.71 -7.81 6.83
C LYS A 79 25.21 -8.82 5.81
N GLY A 80 26.46 -8.62 5.35
CA GLY A 80 27.16 -9.57 4.47
C GLY A 80 26.35 -9.95 3.24
N ASP A 81 26.34 -11.22 2.88
CA ASP A 81 25.68 -11.75 1.68
C ASP A 81 24.22 -11.33 1.52
N LYS A 82 23.49 -11.12 2.62
CA LYS A 82 22.10 -10.64 2.58
C LYS A 82 22.01 -9.17 2.17
N ALA A 83 23.01 -8.35 2.49
CA ALA A 83 23.07 -6.97 2.05
C ALA A 83 23.32 -6.88 0.54
N ASP A 84 24.21 -7.74 0.01
CA ASP A 84 24.49 -7.80 -1.43
C ASP A 84 23.28 -8.34 -2.19
N ALA A 85 22.62 -9.40 -1.71
CA ALA A 85 21.38 -9.91 -2.26
C ALA A 85 20.24 -8.85 -2.27
N ALA A 86 20.17 -7.98 -1.25
CA ALA A 86 19.22 -6.89 -1.21
C ALA A 86 19.51 -5.81 -2.27
N ARG A 87 20.78 -5.46 -2.47
CA ARG A 87 21.21 -4.52 -3.54
C ARG A 87 20.88 -5.06 -4.93
N GLU A 88 21.22 -6.32 -5.18
CA GLU A 88 20.89 -7.00 -6.45
C GLU A 88 19.38 -7.11 -6.70
N ALA A 89 18.58 -7.24 -5.64
CA ALA A 89 17.13 -7.26 -5.73
C ALA A 89 16.50 -5.86 -5.98
N GLY A 90 17.32 -4.79 -5.94
CA GLY A 90 16.88 -3.43 -6.23
C GLY A 90 16.46 -2.61 -5.01
N ALA A 91 16.97 -2.93 -3.81
CA ALA A 91 16.76 -2.07 -2.64
C ALA A 91 17.43 -0.70 -2.84
N ASP A 92 16.73 0.38 -2.48
CA ASP A 92 17.24 1.75 -2.64
C ASP A 92 18.29 2.09 -1.60
N TYR A 93 18.10 1.58 -0.39
CA TYR A 93 19.00 1.80 0.73
C TYR A 93 19.28 0.48 1.44
N VAL A 94 20.55 0.17 1.65
CA VAL A 94 20.98 -1.02 2.39
C VAL A 94 22.08 -0.61 3.36
N GLY A 95 21.87 -0.88 4.64
CA GLY A 95 22.84 -0.56 5.68
C GLY A 95 22.54 -1.27 7.00
N GLU A 96 23.25 -0.88 8.03
CA GLU A 96 23.14 -1.42 9.38
C GLU A 96 22.93 -0.32 10.41
N MET A 97 23.88 -0.22 11.38
CA MET A 97 23.82 0.78 12.44
C MET A 97 24.02 2.20 11.92
N ASP A 98 24.70 2.39 10.81
CA ASP A 98 24.87 3.67 10.11
C ASP A 98 23.53 4.26 9.68
N MET A 99 22.66 3.44 9.11
CA MET A 99 21.29 3.87 8.74
C MET A 99 20.42 4.11 9.98
N VAL A 100 20.62 3.32 11.04
CA VAL A 100 19.94 3.53 12.34
C VAL A 100 20.30 4.89 12.91
N GLU A 101 21.58 5.23 12.93
CA GLU A 101 22.05 6.54 13.41
C GLU A 101 21.53 7.70 12.55
N LYS A 102 21.52 7.55 11.24
CA LYS A 102 20.99 8.53 10.32
C LYS A 102 19.51 8.82 10.57
N ILE A 103 18.69 7.77 10.76
CA ILE A 103 17.26 7.92 11.07
C ILE A 103 17.08 8.63 12.43
N GLN A 104 17.88 8.27 13.46
CA GLN A 104 17.73 8.81 14.80
C GLN A 104 18.26 10.25 14.93
N LYS A 105 19.44 10.54 14.36
CA LYS A 105 20.12 11.83 14.50
C LYS A 105 19.63 12.88 13.52
N GLU A 106 19.38 12.47 12.26
CA GLU A 106 19.02 13.38 11.17
C GLU A 106 17.51 13.38 10.87
N ASN A 107 16.71 12.56 11.56
CA ASN A 107 15.28 12.39 11.29
C ASN A 107 15.01 12.08 9.81
N TRP A 108 15.88 11.24 9.20
CA TRP A 108 15.83 10.89 7.79
C TRP A 108 14.81 9.77 7.52
N PHE A 109 13.83 10.02 6.65
CA PHE A 109 12.75 9.10 6.30
C PHE A 109 12.47 9.07 4.79
N ASP A 110 13.51 9.13 3.97
CA ASP A 110 13.40 9.09 2.50
C ASP A 110 13.13 7.68 1.96
N PHE A 111 12.36 6.88 2.68
CA PHE A 111 11.94 5.54 2.31
C PHE A 111 10.47 5.31 2.65
N ASP A 112 9.83 4.40 1.91
CA ASP A 112 8.41 4.07 2.07
C ASP A 112 8.21 2.73 2.80
N VAL A 113 9.14 1.78 2.67
CA VAL A 113 9.07 0.45 3.29
C VAL A 113 10.40 0.08 3.91
N VAL A 114 10.35 -0.58 5.07
CA VAL A 114 11.54 -1.11 5.77
C VAL A 114 11.48 -2.62 5.86
N VAL A 115 12.56 -3.28 5.49
CA VAL A 115 12.74 -4.72 5.62
C VAL A 115 13.76 -5.01 6.73
N ALA A 116 13.37 -5.86 7.69
CA ALA A 116 14.17 -6.31 8.84
C ALA A 116 14.80 -5.17 9.67
N SER A 117 14.15 -4.68 10.74
CA SER A 117 14.65 -3.56 11.53
C SER A 117 14.55 -3.77 13.04
N PRO A 118 15.56 -3.34 13.81
CA PRO A 118 15.50 -3.25 15.27
C PRO A 118 14.84 -1.96 15.79
N LEU A 119 14.41 -1.03 14.93
CA LEU A 119 13.99 0.33 15.28
C LEU A 119 12.51 0.51 15.65
N GLY A 120 11.91 -0.41 16.39
CA GLY A 120 10.48 -0.40 16.72
C GLY A 120 9.94 0.90 17.31
N LYS A 121 10.67 1.54 18.20
CA LYS A 121 10.23 2.78 18.88
C LYS A 121 10.16 4.01 17.95
N VAL A 122 10.97 4.03 16.90
CA VAL A 122 11.06 5.16 15.95
C VAL A 122 10.15 4.95 14.75
N LEU A 123 10.12 3.72 14.21
CA LEU A 123 9.34 3.38 13.02
C LEU A 123 7.85 3.12 13.30
N GLY A 124 7.53 2.67 14.53
CA GLY A 124 6.16 2.34 14.93
C GLY A 124 5.18 3.51 14.77
N PRO A 125 5.44 4.71 15.35
CA PRO A 125 4.55 5.86 15.22
C PRO A 125 4.34 6.35 13.78
N LYS A 126 5.30 6.06 12.88
CA LYS A 126 5.24 6.42 11.46
C LYS A 126 4.61 5.35 10.57
N GLY A 127 4.17 4.23 11.15
CA GLY A 127 3.57 3.12 10.39
C GLY A 127 4.56 2.32 9.54
N LEU A 128 5.86 2.56 9.70
CA LEU A 128 6.95 1.94 8.92
C LEU A 128 7.56 0.70 9.60
N MET A 129 6.93 0.20 10.67
CA MET A 129 7.44 -0.94 11.43
C MET A 129 7.34 -2.22 10.62
N PRO A 130 8.47 -2.93 10.38
CA PRO A 130 8.45 -4.24 9.74
C PRO A 130 7.64 -5.26 10.53
N SER A 131 6.95 -6.14 9.81
CA SER A 131 6.08 -7.14 10.42
C SER A 131 6.23 -8.50 9.73
N PRO A 132 6.34 -9.61 10.48
CA PRO A 132 6.31 -10.96 9.90
C PRO A 132 5.02 -11.23 9.11
N LYS A 133 3.87 -10.70 9.57
CA LYS A 133 2.58 -10.85 8.88
C LYS A 133 2.51 -10.13 7.55
N ALA A 134 3.23 -9.01 7.40
CA ALA A 134 3.39 -8.29 6.14
C ALA A 134 4.51 -8.87 5.26
N GLY A 135 5.28 -9.86 5.79
CA GLY A 135 6.41 -10.46 5.11
C GLY A 135 7.61 -9.53 4.94
N THR A 136 7.69 -8.45 5.74
CA THR A 136 8.83 -7.52 5.75
C THR A 136 9.91 -7.92 6.78
N VAL A 137 9.62 -8.90 7.66
CA VAL A 137 10.59 -9.58 8.51
C VAL A 137 10.74 -11.02 8.00
N THR A 138 11.74 -11.28 7.21
CA THR A 138 11.97 -12.56 6.54
C THR A 138 13.46 -12.88 6.42
N PRO A 139 13.86 -14.15 6.45
CA PRO A 139 15.23 -14.55 6.14
C PRO A 139 15.59 -14.34 4.66
N ASP A 140 14.59 -14.35 3.76
CA ASP A 140 14.74 -14.11 2.32
C ASP A 140 14.48 -12.64 1.99
N VAL A 141 15.51 -11.84 2.17
CA VAL A 141 15.47 -10.39 1.95
C VAL A 141 15.28 -10.05 0.48
N ALA A 142 15.92 -10.79 -0.43
CA ALA A 142 15.83 -10.54 -1.86
C ALA A 142 14.40 -10.71 -2.38
N LYS A 143 13.71 -11.76 -1.94
CA LYS A 143 12.30 -11.99 -2.27
C LYS A 143 11.41 -10.87 -1.74
N ALA A 144 11.59 -10.47 -0.47
CA ALA A 144 10.82 -9.38 0.13
C ALA A 144 10.97 -8.06 -0.64
N VAL A 145 12.20 -7.70 -1.03
CA VAL A 145 12.45 -6.48 -1.82
C VAL A 145 11.76 -6.56 -3.19
N LYS A 146 11.86 -7.69 -3.89
CA LYS A 146 11.20 -7.88 -5.19
C LYS A 146 9.68 -7.77 -5.08
N GLU A 147 9.06 -8.38 -4.07
CA GLU A 147 7.61 -8.30 -3.83
C GLU A 147 7.17 -6.87 -3.53
N VAL A 148 7.91 -6.12 -2.69
CA VAL A 148 7.59 -4.71 -2.40
C VAL A 148 7.72 -3.85 -3.66
N LYS A 149 8.76 -4.05 -4.47
CA LYS A 149 8.94 -3.35 -5.75
C LYS A 149 7.87 -3.72 -6.77
N ALA A 150 7.36 -4.95 -6.74
CA ALA A 150 6.26 -5.41 -7.58
C ALA A 150 4.89 -4.83 -7.17
N GLY A 151 4.81 -4.09 -6.06
CA GLY A 151 3.57 -3.47 -5.61
C GLY A 151 2.84 -4.27 -4.54
N LYS A 152 3.58 -4.83 -3.58
CA LYS A 152 3.00 -5.46 -2.39
C LYS A 152 2.27 -4.43 -1.54
N VAL A 153 1.00 -4.69 -1.25
CA VAL A 153 0.14 -3.87 -0.40
C VAL A 153 -0.14 -4.61 0.90
N GLU A 154 0.07 -3.95 2.03
CA GLU A 154 -0.38 -4.44 3.32
C GLU A 154 -1.78 -3.92 3.61
N TYR A 155 -2.66 -4.79 4.08
CA TYR A 155 -3.99 -4.41 4.53
C TYR A 155 -4.22 -4.84 5.98
N ARG A 156 -4.99 -4.02 6.68
CA ARG A 156 -5.33 -4.24 8.08
C ARG A 156 -6.74 -3.75 8.36
N LEU A 157 -7.48 -4.52 9.15
CA LEU A 157 -8.79 -4.13 9.67
C LEU A 157 -8.64 -2.95 10.65
N ASP A 158 -9.45 -1.92 10.47
CA ASP A 158 -9.54 -0.79 11.38
C ASP A 158 -10.57 -1.04 12.52
N LYS A 159 -10.75 -0.05 13.38
CA LYS A 159 -11.72 -0.11 14.50
C LYS A 159 -13.18 -0.06 14.05
N THR A 160 -13.44 0.32 12.82
CA THR A 160 -14.78 0.40 12.22
C THR A 160 -15.12 -0.83 11.37
N ASN A 161 -14.28 -1.86 11.42
CA ASN A 161 -14.39 -3.11 10.67
C ASN A 161 -14.25 -2.91 9.16
N ILE A 162 -13.42 -1.94 8.75
CA ILE A 162 -13.15 -1.63 7.35
C ILE A 162 -11.67 -1.89 7.06
N ILE A 163 -11.42 -2.49 5.89
CA ILE A 163 -10.09 -2.56 5.27
C ILE A 163 -10.00 -1.42 4.26
N HIS A 164 -8.85 -0.73 4.26
CA HIS A 164 -8.51 0.32 3.31
C HIS A 164 -7.22 -0.07 2.60
N CYS A 165 -7.23 -0.15 1.27
CA CYS A 165 -6.04 -0.44 0.50
C CYS A 165 -6.04 0.26 -0.86
N PRO A 166 -4.90 0.80 -1.31
CA PRO A 166 -4.76 1.32 -2.67
C PRO A 166 -4.68 0.14 -3.65
N ILE A 167 -5.42 0.22 -4.75
CA ILE A 167 -5.45 -0.81 -5.78
C ILE A 167 -4.89 -0.33 -7.13
N GLY A 168 -4.50 0.94 -7.24
CA GLY A 168 -3.88 1.47 -8.44
C GLY A 168 -4.10 2.95 -8.64
N LYS A 169 -3.90 3.37 -9.87
CA LYS A 169 -4.08 4.75 -10.35
C LYS A 169 -5.17 4.82 -11.39
N VAL A 170 -5.79 5.99 -11.55
CA VAL A 170 -6.80 6.21 -12.60
C VAL A 170 -6.24 5.92 -13.99
N SER A 171 -4.95 6.22 -14.22
CA SER A 171 -4.23 5.94 -15.46
C SER A 171 -4.14 4.45 -15.83
N PHE A 172 -4.38 3.54 -14.87
CA PHE A 172 -4.42 2.10 -15.15
C PHE A 172 -5.61 1.70 -16.04
N GLY A 173 -6.68 2.48 -15.99
CA GLY A 173 -7.92 2.15 -16.66
C GLY A 173 -8.72 1.03 -15.95
N PRO A 174 -9.98 0.82 -16.37
CA PRO A 174 -10.89 -0.09 -15.69
C PRO A 174 -10.43 -1.55 -15.70
N GLU A 175 -9.75 -2.02 -16.75
CA GLU A 175 -9.30 -3.41 -16.88
C GLU A 175 -8.28 -3.77 -15.81
N LYS A 176 -7.17 -3.03 -15.72
CA LYS A 176 -6.10 -3.30 -14.72
C LYS A 176 -6.57 -3.08 -13.29
N LEU A 177 -7.49 -2.12 -13.07
CA LEU A 177 -8.09 -1.92 -11.76
C LEU A 177 -8.97 -3.11 -11.36
N THR A 178 -9.72 -3.69 -12.32
CA THR A 178 -10.51 -4.90 -12.09
C THR A 178 -9.64 -6.12 -11.80
N GLU A 179 -8.52 -6.27 -12.52
CA GLU A 179 -7.56 -7.35 -12.23
C GLU A 179 -6.96 -7.23 -10.83
N ASN A 180 -6.53 -6.03 -10.44
CA ASN A 180 -6.02 -5.77 -9.09
C ASN A 180 -7.08 -5.98 -8.00
N PHE A 181 -8.34 -5.68 -8.30
CA PHE A 181 -9.46 -5.89 -7.38
C PHE A 181 -9.77 -7.37 -7.17
N ASN A 182 -9.64 -8.19 -8.21
CA ASN A 182 -9.94 -9.62 -8.16
C ASN A 182 -8.82 -10.47 -7.55
N ALA A 183 -7.62 -9.90 -7.36
CA ALA A 183 -6.48 -10.60 -6.78
C ALA A 183 -6.60 -10.72 -5.27
#